data_140f88b13b59f088689f58abf9f192c2
#
_entry.id   140f88b13b59f088689f58abf9f192c2
#
_cell.length_a   1.000
_cell.length_b   1.000
_cell.length_c   1.000
_cell.angle_alpha   90.00
_cell.angle_beta   90.00
_cell.angle_gamma   90.00
#
_symmetry.space_group_name_H-M   'P 1'
#
loop_
_entity.id
_entity.type
_entity.pdbx_description
1 polymer ?
#
loop_
_entity_poly.entity_id
_entity_poly.type
_entity_poly.pdbx_seq_one_letter_code
_entity_poly.pdbx_strand_id
1 'polypeptide(L)'
;MFETKINIQRSDASKPMIREPLFCLFILIAIYSLFFPFSSRAARIKDMANIKGVRSNQLVGYGLVVGLDGTGDGKKSKFTIQSMVSMLEQMGISVGEKDVTLSNVAAVMVTADLPPFTRSGSRIDALVSSIGDASNLQGGTLLLTPLKAVNGKVYAVAQGPVVTGGFSASGSGGSVQKNFPTAGRILNGAIVEKELENTFNTKRALTFSLNQPDFTTATRMAEIINSQFYDNIAHTPDAGTIEVRVPERFLGNTVGLVAFLEGLDVAPDTMAKVVINERTGTVVMGENVKISTLAIAHGNLSIVIRESLNVSQPLPFSEGETVATPNTEIAVEEGQNRLMVLESGVSIRDLVKALNALGISPRDLVAIFQAIKAAGALQAELEII
;
A
#
# COMPACT_ATOMS: atom_id res chain seq x y z
N MET A 1 22.10 -60.48 84.30
CA MET A 1 20.80 -60.34 84.95
C MET A 1 20.25 -58.96 84.68
N PHE A 2 19.08 -58.84 84.19
CA PHE A 2 18.30 -57.66 83.76
C PHE A 2 18.62 -57.11 82.39
N GLU A 3 17.79 -57.62 81.40
CA GLU A 3 17.46 -56.99 80.14
C GLU A 3 16.57 -55.76 80.38
N THR A 4 16.82 -54.63 79.64
CA THR A 4 15.86 -53.59 79.56
C THR A 4 15.60 -53.30 78.08
N LYS A 5 14.38 -53.68 77.60
CA LYS A 5 13.85 -53.40 76.29
C LYS A 5 13.52 -51.92 76.12
N ILE A 6 14.09 -51.27 75.13
CA ILE A 6 13.70 -49.93 74.70
C ILE A 6 12.77 -50.03 73.50
N ASN A 7 11.53 -49.59 73.70
CA ASN A 7 10.47 -49.54 72.72
C ASN A 7 10.60 -48.24 71.86
N ILE A 8 10.93 -48.37 70.59
CA ILE A 8 10.99 -47.24 69.66
C ILE A 8 9.66 -47.15 68.95
N GLN A 9 8.89 -46.10 69.30
CA GLN A 9 7.65 -45.71 68.64
C GLN A 9 7.99 -45.06 67.31
N ARG A 10 7.62 -45.64 66.19
CA ARG A 10 7.62 -45.03 64.86
C ARG A 10 6.48 -44.04 64.76
N SER A 11 6.81 -42.74 64.58
CA SER A 11 5.84 -41.74 64.17
C SER A 11 5.74 -41.72 62.63
N ASP A 12 4.59 -42.19 62.14
CA ASP A 12 4.21 -42.00 60.73
C ASP A 12 3.94 -40.54 60.42
N ALA A 13 4.87 -39.94 59.69
CA ALA A 13 4.67 -38.61 59.10
C ALA A 13 4.00 -38.78 57.73
N SER A 14 2.69 -38.63 57.69
CA SER A 14 1.90 -38.53 56.45
C SER A 14 2.32 -37.27 55.66
N LYS A 15 3.04 -37.45 54.53
CA LYS A 15 3.31 -36.41 53.54
C LYS A 15 2.00 -36.09 52.81
N PRO A 16 1.67 -34.79 52.59
CA PRO A 16 0.56 -34.41 51.74
C PRO A 16 1.00 -34.52 50.26
N MET A 17 0.53 -35.54 49.57
CA MET A 17 0.83 -35.93 48.20
C MET A 17 -0.16 -35.30 47.21
N ILE A 18 -0.45 -33.96 47.30
CA ILE A 18 -1.43 -33.29 46.44
C ILE A 18 -0.87 -32.01 45.77
N ARG A 19 0.43 -31.70 45.88
CA ARG A 19 0.99 -30.45 45.32
C ARG A 19 1.73 -30.59 43.99
N GLU A 20 2.09 -31.76 43.58
CA GLU A 20 2.89 -31.96 42.37
C GLU A 20 2.12 -31.83 41.04
N PRO A 21 0.88 -32.32 40.87
CA PRO A 21 0.19 -32.19 39.59
C PRO A 21 -0.22 -30.75 39.25
N LEU A 22 -0.51 -29.89 40.26
CA LEU A 22 -0.84 -28.47 40.02
C LEU A 22 0.38 -27.68 39.57
N PHE A 23 1.56 -28.00 40.11
CA PHE A 23 2.81 -27.32 39.72
C PHE A 23 3.24 -27.69 38.31
N CYS A 24 3.10 -28.98 37.92
CA CYS A 24 3.33 -29.44 36.55
C CYS A 24 2.32 -28.80 35.55
N LEU A 25 1.06 -28.64 35.93
CA LEU A 25 0.05 -27.96 35.11
C LEU A 25 0.38 -26.49 34.93
N PHE A 26 0.85 -25.80 35.94
CA PHE A 26 1.27 -24.38 35.87
C PHE A 26 2.50 -24.21 34.98
N ILE A 27 3.48 -25.10 35.02
CA ILE A 27 4.66 -25.09 34.15
C ILE A 27 4.23 -25.35 32.69
N LEU A 28 3.29 -26.28 32.47
CA LEU A 28 2.79 -26.60 31.12
C LEU A 28 2.00 -25.46 30.51
N ILE A 29 1.20 -24.71 31.28
CA ILE A 29 0.51 -23.49 30.87
C ILE A 29 1.50 -22.35 30.61
N ALA A 30 2.53 -22.20 31.46
CA ALA A 30 3.58 -21.21 31.26
C ALA A 30 4.42 -21.49 30.00
N ILE A 31 4.75 -22.74 29.70
CA ILE A 31 5.41 -23.16 28.46
C ILE A 31 4.48 -22.98 27.26
N TYR A 32 3.20 -23.30 27.38
CA TYR A 32 2.22 -23.08 26.31
C TYR A 32 2.03 -21.60 25.98
N SER A 33 2.05 -20.70 26.96
CA SER A 33 1.97 -19.25 26.75
C SER A 33 3.21 -18.64 26.07
N LEU A 34 4.39 -19.28 26.20
CA LEU A 34 5.62 -18.89 25.50
C LEU A 34 5.64 -19.26 24.00
N PHE A 35 4.80 -20.23 23.60
CA PHE A 35 4.69 -20.69 22.21
C PHE A 35 3.56 -20.03 21.41
N PHE A 36 2.75 -19.14 22.00
CA PHE A 36 1.81 -18.35 21.22
C PHE A 36 2.59 -17.21 20.54
N PRO A 37 2.78 -17.23 19.20
CA PRO A 37 3.30 -16.07 18.50
C PRO A 37 2.26 -14.97 18.66
N PHE A 38 2.61 -13.91 19.38
CA PHE A 38 1.87 -12.64 19.25
C PHE A 38 1.98 -12.27 17.79
N SER A 39 0.85 -12.29 17.06
CA SER A 39 0.78 -11.76 15.71
C SER A 39 1.11 -10.28 15.80
N SER A 40 2.38 -9.95 15.59
CA SER A 40 2.83 -8.57 15.50
C SER A 40 2.17 -7.95 14.27
N ARG A 41 1.35 -6.94 14.46
CA ARG A 41 0.77 -6.10 13.38
C ARG A 41 1.77 -5.07 12.89
N ALA A 42 3.04 -5.34 13.07
CA ALA A 42 4.10 -4.47 12.68
C ALA A 42 4.34 -4.58 11.16
N ALA A 43 4.53 -3.43 10.53
CA ALA A 43 4.98 -3.30 9.15
C ALA A 43 6.39 -2.74 9.15
N ARG A 44 7.21 -3.12 8.16
CA ARG A 44 8.58 -2.61 8.09
C ARG A 44 8.57 -1.14 7.66
N ILE A 45 9.55 -0.39 8.11
CA ILE A 45 9.70 1.03 7.74
C ILE A 45 9.67 1.21 6.22
N LYS A 46 10.32 0.33 5.43
CA LYS A 46 10.33 0.40 3.96
C LYS A 46 8.95 0.25 3.29
N ASP A 47 8.00 -0.38 3.98
CA ASP A 47 6.65 -0.59 3.44
C ASP A 47 5.74 0.62 3.75
N MET A 48 6.15 1.49 4.70
CA MET A 48 5.38 2.63 5.20
C MET A 48 5.96 3.99 4.84
N ALA A 49 7.26 4.07 4.55
CA ALA A 49 7.96 5.33 4.32
C ALA A 49 8.90 5.26 3.12
N ASN A 50 9.07 6.40 2.47
CA ASN A 50 10.03 6.62 1.39
C ASN A 50 11.14 7.57 1.85
N ILE A 51 12.33 7.42 1.28
CA ILE A 51 13.47 8.31 1.59
C ILE A 51 13.44 9.52 0.66
N LYS A 52 13.46 10.71 1.21
CA LYS A 52 13.49 11.96 0.46
C LYS A 52 14.73 12.05 -0.43
N GLY A 53 14.48 12.31 -1.73
CA GLY A 53 15.54 12.38 -2.74
C GLY A 53 15.86 11.05 -3.42
N VAL A 54 15.20 9.95 -3.03
CA VAL A 54 15.24 8.66 -3.72
C VAL A 54 13.93 8.50 -4.49
N ARG A 55 13.92 8.93 -5.75
CA ARG A 55 12.73 8.86 -6.62
C ARG A 55 13.15 8.61 -8.06
N SER A 56 12.27 8.01 -8.85
CA SER A 56 12.41 7.96 -10.30
C SER A 56 12.22 9.35 -10.90
N ASN A 57 13.00 9.66 -11.93
CA ASN A 57 12.85 10.89 -12.72
C ASN A 57 12.27 10.53 -14.08
N GLN A 58 11.24 11.26 -14.48
CA GLN A 58 10.62 11.07 -15.79
C GLN A 58 11.46 11.74 -16.86
N LEU A 59 11.71 10.99 -17.94
CA LEU A 59 12.38 11.46 -19.14
C LEU A 59 11.39 11.51 -20.28
N VAL A 60 11.55 12.49 -21.15
CA VAL A 60 10.72 12.68 -22.35
C VAL A 60 11.60 13.00 -23.54
N GLY A 61 11.23 12.46 -24.70
CA GLY A 61 11.89 12.73 -25.97
C GLY A 61 10.87 12.74 -27.11
N TYR A 62 11.24 13.41 -28.18
CA TYR A 62 10.55 13.39 -29.46
C TYR A 62 11.36 12.52 -30.42
N GLY A 63 10.72 11.56 -31.07
CA GLY A 63 11.37 10.63 -31.97
C GLY A 63 10.54 10.27 -33.20
N LEU A 64 11.13 9.51 -34.10
CA LEU A 64 10.47 8.95 -35.28
C LEU A 64 10.51 7.42 -35.22
N VAL A 65 9.36 6.81 -35.47
CA VAL A 65 9.23 5.37 -35.71
C VAL A 65 9.16 5.14 -37.21
N VAL A 66 10.01 4.26 -37.72
CA VAL A 66 10.09 3.91 -39.14
C VAL A 66 9.77 2.44 -39.37
N GLY A 67 9.50 2.06 -40.62
CA GLY A 67 9.21 0.67 -41.00
C GLY A 67 7.74 0.27 -40.79
N LEU A 68 6.84 1.26 -40.72
CA LEU A 68 5.40 1.05 -40.62
C LEU A 68 4.82 0.72 -42.01
N ASP A 69 4.06 -0.35 -42.09
CA ASP A 69 3.46 -0.81 -43.37
C ASP A 69 2.19 -0.01 -43.72
N GLY A 70 2.37 1.20 -44.22
CA GLY A 70 1.28 2.10 -44.58
C GLY A 70 0.45 2.65 -43.43
N THR A 71 0.82 2.34 -42.16
CA THR A 71 0.05 2.74 -40.98
C THR A 71 0.63 3.96 -40.25
N GLY A 72 1.69 4.56 -40.80
CA GLY A 72 2.34 5.75 -40.29
C GLY A 72 1.53 7.03 -40.48
N ASP A 73 2.18 8.17 -40.23
CA ASP A 73 1.56 9.48 -40.36
C ASP A 73 1.21 9.83 -41.82
N GLY A 74 0.14 10.55 -41.99
CA GLY A 74 -0.32 11.05 -43.27
C GLY A 74 0.26 12.40 -43.65
N LYS A 75 -0.12 12.91 -44.84
CA LYS A 75 0.33 14.20 -45.37
C LYS A 75 -0.10 15.42 -44.52
N LYS A 76 -1.03 15.23 -43.56
CA LYS A 76 -1.49 16.29 -42.66
C LYS A 76 -0.50 16.57 -41.52
N SER A 77 0.31 15.59 -41.17
CA SER A 77 1.32 15.69 -40.08
C SER A 77 2.61 16.40 -40.60
N LYS A 78 2.53 17.72 -40.86
CA LYS A 78 3.64 18.51 -41.40
C LYS A 78 4.90 18.44 -40.54
N PHE A 79 4.76 18.38 -39.22
CA PHE A 79 5.89 18.27 -38.28
C PHE A 79 6.67 16.99 -38.47
N THR A 80 6.02 15.89 -38.85
CA THR A 80 6.67 14.61 -39.15
C THR A 80 7.51 14.71 -40.44
N ILE A 81 6.97 15.39 -41.49
CA ILE A 81 7.69 15.66 -42.75
C ILE A 81 8.94 16.47 -42.45
N GLN A 82 8.79 17.59 -41.72
CA GLN A 82 9.89 18.46 -41.38
C GLN A 82 10.97 17.75 -40.56
N SER A 83 10.56 16.93 -39.56
CA SER A 83 11.50 16.12 -38.75
C SER A 83 12.27 15.12 -39.59
N MET A 84 11.60 14.43 -40.53
CA MET A 84 12.24 13.48 -41.44
C MET A 84 13.25 14.19 -42.34
N VAL A 85 12.87 15.32 -42.95
CA VAL A 85 13.78 16.14 -43.81
C VAL A 85 14.99 16.57 -42.98
N SER A 86 14.80 17.16 -41.81
CA SER A 86 15.90 17.60 -40.94
C SER A 86 16.84 16.45 -40.54
N MET A 87 16.29 15.25 -40.30
CA MET A 87 17.06 14.07 -39.99
C MET A 87 17.92 13.64 -41.22
N LEU A 88 17.32 13.59 -42.42
CA LEU A 88 18.02 13.22 -43.65
C LEU A 88 19.11 14.24 -43.99
N GLU A 89 18.86 15.55 -43.79
CA GLU A 89 19.85 16.61 -43.94
C GLU A 89 21.04 16.43 -42.99
N GLN A 90 20.81 16.07 -41.72
CA GLN A 90 21.88 15.79 -40.78
C GLN A 90 22.71 14.55 -41.19
N MET A 91 22.13 13.62 -41.96
CA MET A 91 22.83 12.49 -42.55
C MET A 91 23.50 12.81 -43.89
N GLY A 92 23.44 14.07 -44.37
CA GLY A 92 24.02 14.51 -45.60
C GLY A 92 23.14 14.26 -46.84
N ILE A 93 21.88 13.92 -46.65
CA ILE A 93 20.91 13.67 -47.73
C ILE A 93 19.98 14.88 -47.84
N SER A 94 20.04 15.65 -48.94
CA SER A 94 19.16 16.78 -49.18
C SER A 94 17.91 16.35 -49.95
N VAL A 95 16.74 16.49 -49.32
CA VAL A 95 15.43 16.11 -49.90
C VAL A 95 14.45 17.29 -49.69
N GLY A 96 13.65 17.58 -50.72
CA GLY A 96 12.60 18.58 -50.59
C GLY A 96 11.39 18.06 -49.79
N GLU A 97 10.74 18.93 -49.03
CA GLU A 97 9.53 18.54 -48.26
C GLU A 97 8.43 17.92 -49.14
N LYS A 98 8.36 18.29 -50.41
CA LYS A 98 7.36 17.79 -51.35
C LYS A 98 7.65 16.36 -51.86
N ASP A 99 8.89 15.93 -51.72
CA ASP A 99 9.37 14.62 -52.22
C ASP A 99 9.27 13.54 -51.16
N VAL A 100 8.89 13.87 -49.93
CA VAL A 100 8.77 12.93 -48.81
C VAL A 100 7.32 12.43 -48.67
N THR A 101 7.12 11.15 -48.69
CA THR A 101 5.85 10.47 -48.36
C THR A 101 5.97 9.67 -47.06
N LEU A 102 5.11 9.96 -46.11
CA LEU A 102 5.23 9.49 -44.72
C LEU A 102 4.52 8.22 -44.35
N SER A 103 3.85 7.50 -45.27
CA SER A 103 3.02 6.33 -44.94
C SER A 103 3.70 5.28 -44.05
N ASN A 104 5.04 5.24 -44.01
CA ASN A 104 5.84 4.28 -43.26
C ASN A 104 6.57 4.89 -42.06
N VAL A 105 6.27 6.13 -41.71
CA VAL A 105 6.92 6.86 -40.62
C VAL A 105 5.87 7.50 -39.72
N ALA A 106 6.11 7.49 -38.42
CA ALA A 106 5.26 8.18 -37.45
C ALA A 106 6.11 9.00 -36.46
N ALA A 107 5.67 10.21 -36.18
CA ALA A 107 6.22 11.00 -35.09
C ALA A 107 5.66 10.52 -33.76
N VAL A 108 6.55 10.36 -32.79
CA VAL A 108 6.20 9.79 -31.50
C VAL A 108 6.78 10.58 -30.35
N MET A 109 6.03 10.59 -29.23
CA MET A 109 6.55 10.94 -27.93
C MET A 109 7.10 9.69 -27.26
N VAL A 110 8.32 9.79 -26.75
CA VAL A 110 8.98 8.71 -26.04
C VAL A 110 9.15 9.12 -24.59
N THR A 111 8.68 8.29 -23.68
CA THR A 111 8.83 8.50 -22.22
C THR A 111 9.55 7.33 -21.59
N ALA A 112 10.35 7.59 -20.57
CA ALA A 112 11.00 6.57 -19.77
C ALA A 112 11.15 7.05 -18.33
N ASP A 113 11.08 6.10 -17.40
CA ASP A 113 11.34 6.36 -15.99
C ASP A 113 12.79 6.00 -15.68
N LEU A 114 13.58 7.01 -15.29
CA LEU A 114 14.96 6.83 -14.84
C LEU A 114 14.95 6.49 -13.35
N PRO A 115 15.21 5.24 -12.95
CA PRO A 115 15.24 4.85 -11.55
C PRO A 115 16.35 5.59 -10.80
N PRO A 116 16.20 5.77 -9.47
CA PRO A 116 17.28 6.33 -8.66
C PRO A 116 18.50 5.39 -8.69
N PHE A 117 19.69 5.95 -8.56
CA PHE A 117 20.99 5.22 -8.54
C PHE A 117 21.34 4.44 -9.81
N THR A 118 20.61 4.66 -10.91
CA THR A 118 20.93 4.02 -12.19
C THR A 118 22.26 4.54 -12.71
N ARG A 119 23.13 3.63 -13.15
CA ARG A 119 24.46 3.93 -13.69
C ARG A 119 24.43 4.13 -15.20
N SER A 120 25.40 4.91 -15.71
CA SER A 120 25.64 5.02 -17.15
C SER A 120 25.86 3.63 -17.76
N GLY A 121 25.30 3.39 -18.96
CA GLY A 121 25.27 2.08 -19.63
C GLY A 121 24.11 1.16 -19.20
N SER A 122 23.39 1.48 -18.13
CA SER A 122 22.18 0.71 -17.74
C SER A 122 21.08 0.85 -18.78
N ARG A 123 20.27 -0.19 -18.93
CA ARG A 123 19.14 -0.21 -19.85
C ARG A 123 17.82 -0.08 -19.08
N ILE A 124 16.92 0.76 -19.60
CA ILE A 124 15.59 0.98 -19.07
C ILE A 124 14.56 0.84 -20.19
N ASP A 125 13.32 0.56 -19.84
CA ASP A 125 12.21 0.48 -20.78
C ASP A 125 11.80 1.88 -21.23
N ALA A 126 11.37 1.98 -22.48
CA ALA A 126 10.78 3.18 -23.02
C ALA A 126 9.34 2.93 -23.51
N LEU A 127 8.45 3.86 -23.25
CA LEU A 127 7.10 3.90 -23.78
C LEU A 127 7.07 4.84 -24.98
N VAL A 128 6.47 4.41 -26.06
CA VAL A 128 6.35 5.16 -27.33
C VAL A 128 4.88 5.38 -27.62
N SER A 129 4.50 6.62 -27.88
CA SER A 129 3.12 6.99 -28.21
C SER A 129 3.08 7.90 -29.44
N SER A 130 2.24 7.59 -30.43
CA SER A 130 2.06 8.41 -31.59
C SER A 130 1.48 9.79 -31.22
N ILE A 131 2.02 10.86 -31.81
CA ILE A 131 1.50 12.23 -31.69
C ILE A 131 0.91 12.75 -33.00
N GLY A 132 1.12 12.04 -34.09
CA GLY A 132 0.54 12.33 -35.39
C GLY A 132 -0.79 11.59 -35.63
N ASP A 133 -1.05 11.31 -36.89
CA ASP A 133 -2.25 10.61 -37.37
C ASP A 133 -1.97 9.13 -37.75
N ALA A 134 -0.86 8.56 -37.27
CA ALA A 134 -0.54 7.15 -37.45
C ALA A 134 -1.60 6.26 -36.79
N SER A 135 -2.06 5.26 -37.54
CA SER A 135 -3.11 4.34 -37.10
C SER A 135 -2.57 3.13 -36.31
N ASN A 136 -1.28 2.76 -36.51
CA ASN A 136 -0.65 1.63 -35.84
C ASN A 136 0.88 1.78 -35.86
N LEU A 137 1.54 1.45 -34.75
CA LEU A 137 3.00 1.44 -34.61
C LEU A 137 3.61 0.03 -34.66
N GLN A 138 2.79 -0.99 -34.89
CA GLN A 138 3.24 -2.39 -34.92
C GLN A 138 4.29 -2.63 -36.02
N GLY A 139 5.36 -3.35 -35.67
CA GLY A 139 6.45 -3.68 -36.59
C GLY A 139 7.43 -2.53 -36.83
N GLY A 140 7.14 -1.32 -36.33
CA GLY A 140 8.00 -0.18 -36.47
C GLY A 140 9.22 -0.21 -35.53
N THR A 141 10.25 0.53 -35.93
CA THR A 141 11.49 0.71 -35.15
C THR A 141 11.67 2.17 -34.80
N LEU A 142 11.84 2.48 -33.51
CA LEU A 142 12.19 3.82 -33.05
C LEU A 142 13.63 4.14 -33.44
N LEU A 143 13.83 5.25 -34.07
CA LEU A 143 15.15 5.81 -34.36
C LEU A 143 15.77 6.41 -33.08
N LEU A 144 17.10 6.63 -33.13
CA LEU A 144 17.86 7.18 -32.02
C LEU A 144 17.22 8.47 -31.51
N THR A 145 16.71 8.42 -30.27
CA THR A 145 15.91 9.47 -29.67
C THR A 145 16.47 9.88 -28.32
N PRO A 146 16.97 11.13 -28.18
CA PRO A 146 17.46 11.62 -26.90
C PRO A 146 16.30 11.89 -25.94
N LEU A 147 16.41 11.36 -24.71
CA LEU A 147 15.44 11.53 -23.64
C LEU A 147 15.95 12.56 -22.64
N LYS A 148 15.17 13.61 -22.43
CA LYS A 148 15.48 14.78 -21.58
C LYS A 148 14.66 14.74 -20.31
N ALA A 149 15.27 15.15 -19.19
CA ALA A 149 14.54 15.47 -17.98
C ALA A 149 13.99 16.92 -18.02
N VAL A 150 13.22 17.30 -17.00
CA VAL A 150 12.61 18.64 -16.87
C VAL A 150 13.65 19.78 -16.95
N ASN A 151 14.89 19.51 -16.54
CA ASN A 151 16.00 20.49 -16.64
C ASN A 151 16.59 20.65 -18.06
N GLY A 152 15.99 20.01 -19.08
CA GLY A 152 16.40 20.08 -20.48
C GLY A 152 17.66 19.25 -20.84
N LYS A 153 18.31 18.63 -19.85
CA LYS A 153 19.51 17.80 -20.11
C LYS A 153 19.11 16.40 -20.55
N VAL A 154 19.89 15.83 -21.48
CA VAL A 154 19.75 14.44 -21.92
C VAL A 154 20.34 13.51 -20.87
N TYR A 155 19.60 12.49 -20.47
CA TYR A 155 20.01 11.46 -19.51
C TYR A 155 20.05 10.07 -20.11
N ALA A 156 19.21 9.80 -21.11
CA ALA A 156 19.18 8.51 -21.79
C ALA A 156 18.94 8.71 -23.29
N VAL A 157 19.21 7.66 -24.05
CA VAL A 157 18.96 7.60 -25.50
C VAL A 157 18.18 6.33 -25.79
N ALA A 158 17.03 6.46 -26.44
CA ALA A 158 16.13 5.33 -26.76
C ALA A 158 16.23 4.97 -28.24
N GLN A 159 16.27 3.64 -28.54
CA GLN A 159 16.20 3.09 -29.87
C GLN A 159 15.73 1.64 -29.80
N GLY A 160 15.04 1.17 -30.85
CA GLY A 160 14.73 -0.25 -30.96
C GLY A 160 13.32 -0.56 -31.51
N PRO A 161 12.98 -1.84 -31.65
CA PRO A 161 11.69 -2.27 -32.18
C PRO A 161 10.57 -1.97 -31.19
N VAL A 162 9.46 -1.45 -31.71
CA VAL A 162 8.28 -1.10 -30.91
C VAL A 162 7.37 -2.32 -30.81
N VAL A 163 7.10 -2.76 -29.58
CA VAL A 163 6.14 -3.82 -29.28
C VAL A 163 4.83 -3.19 -28.84
N THR A 164 3.76 -3.36 -29.64
CA THR A 164 2.43 -2.86 -29.34
C THR A 164 1.59 -3.94 -28.65
N GLY A 165 0.75 -3.55 -27.69
CA GLY A 165 -0.20 -4.47 -27.03
C GLY A 165 -1.48 -4.73 -27.80
N GLY A 166 -1.63 -4.14 -28.99
CA GLY A 166 -2.82 -4.22 -29.83
C GLY A 166 -2.52 -4.38 -31.30
N PHE A 167 -3.54 -4.65 -32.09
CA PHE A 167 -3.47 -4.63 -33.55
C PHE A 167 -4.66 -3.84 -34.12
N SER A 168 -4.43 -3.26 -35.30
CA SER A 168 -5.46 -2.64 -36.10
C SER A 168 -5.36 -3.23 -37.52
N ALA A 169 -6.46 -3.69 -38.07
CA ALA A 169 -6.55 -4.12 -39.45
C ALA A 169 -7.75 -3.43 -40.09
N SER A 170 -7.51 -2.75 -41.20
CA SER A 170 -8.54 -2.06 -41.97
C SER A 170 -8.60 -2.61 -43.40
N GLY A 171 -9.80 -2.84 -43.92
CA GLY A 171 -10.08 -3.28 -45.30
C GLY A 171 -11.25 -2.51 -45.87
N SER A 172 -11.53 -2.69 -47.21
CA SER A 172 -12.61 -1.99 -47.91
C SER A 172 -14.02 -2.26 -47.36
N GLY A 173 -14.18 -3.25 -46.47
CA GLY A 173 -15.47 -3.63 -45.86
C GLY A 173 -15.61 -3.38 -44.37
N GLY A 174 -14.56 -2.86 -43.69
CA GLY A 174 -14.60 -2.61 -42.27
C GLY A 174 -13.22 -2.54 -41.63
N SER A 175 -13.15 -2.02 -40.40
CA SER A 175 -11.93 -1.99 -39.60
C SER A 175 -12.14 -2.76 -38.30
N VAL A 176 -11.15 -3.55 -37.88
CA VAL A 176 -11.11 -4.24 -36.58
C VAL A 176 -9.91 -3.73 -35.83
N GLN A 177 -10.16 -3.17 -34.66
CA GLN A 177 -9.13 -2.70 -33.75
C GLN A 177 -9.25 -3.40 -32.42
N LYS A 178 -8.15 -3.90 -31.89
CA LYS A 178 -8.06 -4.47 -30.55
C LYS A 178 -6.96 -3.77 -29.76
N ASN A 179 -7.31 -3.26 -28.58
CA ASN A 179 -6.44 -2.48 -27.70
C ASN A 179 -5.92 -1.16 -28.34
N PHE A 180 -4.75 -0.68 -27.92
CA PHE A 180 -4.18 0.60 -28.33
C PHE A 180 -2.98 0.37 -29.27
N PRO A 181 -3.18 0.32 -30.61
CA PRO A 181 -2.09 0.07 -31.56
C PRO A 181 -1.17 1.27 -31.75
N THR A 182 -1.57 2.47 -31.32
CA THR A 182 -0.81 3.73 -31.42
C THR A 182 0.15 3.99 -30.26
N ALA A 183 0.20 3.05 -29.28
CA ALA A 183 1.15 3.07 -28.19
C ALA A 183 1.86 1.72 -28.09
N GLY A 184 3.16 1.74 -27.72
CA GLY A 184 3.97 0.54 -27.60
C GLY A 184 5.10 0.71 -26.59
N ARG A 185 5.78 -0.38 -26.31
CA ARG A 185 6.98 -0.43 -25.46
C ARG A 185 8.19 -0.89 -26.24
N ILE A 186 9.33 -0.39 -25.83
CA ILE A 186 10.64 -0.88 -26.24
C ILE A 186 11.32 -1.40 -24.97
N LEU A 187 11.35 -2.72 -24.83
CA LEU A 187 11.94 -3.36 -23.66
C LEU A 187 13.45 -3.16 -23.68
N ASN A 188 14.02 -2.66 -22.58
CA ASN A 188 15.45 -2.32 -22.48
C ASN A 188 15.96 -1.43 -23.63
N GLY A 189 15.06 -0.62 -24.21
CA GLY A 189 15.33 0.16 -25.42
C GLY A 189 16.02 1.49 -25.17
N ALA A 190 16.05 1.98 -23.95
CA ALA A 190 16.75 3.21 -23.62
C ALA A 190 18.01 2.90 -22.81
N ILE A 191 19.15 3.48 -23.25
CA ILE A 191 20.44 3.38 -22.57
C ILE A 191 20.67 4.67 -21.81
N VAL A 192 21.02 4.57 -20.54
CA VAL A 192 21.34 5.71 -19.69
C VAL A 192 22.75 6.20 -20.04
N GLU A 193 22.85 7.42 -20.51
CA GLU A 193 24.11 8.07 -20.88
C GLU A 193 24.71 8.89 -19.73
N LYS A 194 23.83 9.47 -18.91
CA LYS A 194 24.23 10.33 -17.79
C LYS A 194 23.58 9.89 -16.50
N GLU A 195 24.39 9.70 -15.47
CA GLU A 195 23.93 9.42 -14.12
C GLU A 195 23.31 10.66 -13.46
N LEU A 196 22.35 10.42 -12.55
CA LEU A 196 21.93 11.45 -11.62
C LEU A 196 23.02 11.66 -10.56
N GLU A 197 23.36 12.91 -10.30
CA GLU A 197 24.31 13.25 -9.23
C GLU A 197 23.80 12.67 -7.90
N ASN A 198 24.59 11.80 -7.31
CA ASN A 198 24.22 11.09 -6.10
C ASN A 198 25.16 11.46 -4.96
N THR A 199 24.65 12.29 -4.04
CA THR A 199 25.34 12.66 -2.78
C THR A 199 24.84 11.83 -1.59
N PHE A 200 24.20 10.68 -1.83
CA PHE A 200 23.50 9.92 -0.80
C PHE A 200 24.42 9.48 0.34
N ASN A 201 25.63 8.98 0.01
CA ASN A 201 26.59 8.50 1.00
C ASN A 201 27.30 9.61 1.80
N THR A 202 27.19 10.87 1.35
CA THR A 202 27.80 12.02 2.03
C THR A 202 26.80 12.79 2.90
N LYS A 203 25.55 12.39 2.90
CA LYS A 203 24.51 13.01 3.73
C LYS A 203 24.77 12.77 5.21
N ARG A 204 24.61 13.81 6.01
CA ARG A 204 24.68 13.76 7.49
C ARG A 204 23.32 13.55 8.14
N ALA A 205 22.24 13.71 7.38
CA ALA A 205 20.88 13.44 7.81
C ALA A 205 20.09 12.80 6.67
N LEU A 206 19.21 11.89 7.02
CA LEU A 206 18.23 11.24 6.16
C LEU A 206 16.85 11.73 6.55
N THR A 207 16.00 11.93 5.56
CA THR A 207 14.59 12.28 5.78
C THR A 207 13.74 11.15 5.24
N PHE A 208 12.94 10.53 6.09
CA PHE A 208 11.90 9.58 5.71
C PHE A 208 10.58 10.34 5.61
N SER A 209 9.81 10.03 4.59
CA SER A 209 8.46 10.56 4.40
C SER A 209 7.47 9.41 4.47
N LEU A 210 6.53 9.45 5.41
CA LEU A 210 5.47 8.46 5.51
C LEU A 210 4.56 8.51 4.28
N ASN A 211 4.16 7.33 3.79
CA ASN A 211 3.21 7.21 2.68
C ASN A 211 1.82 7.73 3.08
N GLN A 212 1.46 7.55 4.36
CA GLN A 212 0.27 8.08 4.99
C GLN A 212 0.70 8.88 6.23
N PRO A 213 0.59 10.22 6.22
CA PRO A 213 0.95 11.04 7.36
C PRO A 213 0.08 10.74 8.57
N ASP A 214 0.73 10.39 9.70
CA ASP A 214 0.08 10.14 10.98
C ASP A 214 1.04 10.44 12.14
N PHE A 215 0.59 11.25 13.10
CA PHE A 215 1.41 11.69 14.24
C PHE A 215 1.88 10.54 15.12
N THR A 216 1.00 9.59 15.39
CA THR A 216 1.29 8.44 16.26
C THR A 216 2.30 7.51 15.61
N THR A 217 2.09 7.18 14.32
CA THR A 217 3.00 6.35 13.53
C THR A 217 4.37 7.01 13.39
N ALA A 218 4.43 8.32 13.09
CA ALA A 218 5.67 9.05 12.99
C ALA A 218 6.46 9.02 14.32
N THR A 219 5.79 9.26 15.44
CA THR A 219 6.39 9.23 16.77
C THR A 219 6.91 7.84 17.12
N ARG A 220 6.10 6.80 16.93
CA ARG A 220 6.51 5.40 17.16
C ARG A 220 7.72 5.01 16.31
N MET A 221 7.75 5.45 15.05
CA MET A 221 8.89 5.20 14.17
C MET A 221 10.18 5.86 14.70
N ALA A 222 10.10 7.12 15.13
CA ALA A 222 11.26 7.81 15.72
C ALA A 222 11.72 7.15 17.02
N GLU A 223 10.80 6.75 17.90
CA GLU A 223 11.10 6.05 19.16
C GLU A 223 11.78 4.69 18.90
N ILE A 224 11.29 3.90 17.95
CA ILE A 224 11.90 2.62 17.59
C ILE A 224 13.32 2.84 17.04
N ILE A 225 13.52 3.81 16.14
CA ILE A 225 14.87 4.15 15.64
C ILE A 225 15.78 4.54 16.80
N ASN A 226 15.35 5.44 17.67
CA ASN A 226 16.14 5.91 18.82
C ASN A 226 16.50 4.78 19.79
N SER A 227 15.57 3.86 20.04
CA SER A 227 15.80 2.70 20.92
C SER A 227 16.91 1.77 20.39
N GLN A 228 17.00 1.59 19.06
CA GLN A 228 18.02 0.75 18.43
C GLN A 228 19.43 1.34 18.49
N PHE A 229 19.54 2.66 18.58
CA PHE A 229 20.83 3.36 18.64
C PHE A 229 21.21 3.81 20.04
N TYR A 230 20.30 3.68 21.02
CA TYR A 230 20.47 4.21 22.38
C TYR A 230 20.85 5.71 22.40
N ASP A 231 20.40 6.45 21.37
CA ASP A 231 20.66 7.88 21.16
C ASP A 231 19.47 8.52 20.42
N ASN A 232 19.22 9.80 20.66
CA ASN A 232 18.17 10.58 20.00
C ASN A 232 18.63 11.04 18.61
N ILE A 233 18.74 10.11 17.66
CA ILE A 233 19.13 10.40 16.28
C ILE A 233 17.94 10.70 15.36
N ALA A 234 16.73 10.26 15.74
CA ALA A 234 15.50 10.46 14.98
C ALA A 234 14.56 11.42 15.70
N HIS A 235 13.97 12.36 14.95
CA HIS A 235 12.91 13.26 15.43
C HIS A 235 11.88 13.50 14.31
N THR A 236 10.68 13.92 14.73
CA THR A 236 9.53 14.12 13.83
C THR A 236 9.15 15.61 13.82
N PRO A 237 9.49 16.37 12.78
CA PRO A 237 9.06 17.76 12.67
C PRO A 237 7.56 17.91 12.36
N ASP A 238 6.95 16.92 11.72
CA ASP A 238 5.54 16.88 11.37
C ASP A 238 5.02 15.42 11.31
N ALA A 239 3.72 15.26 11.03
CA ALA A 239 3.05 13.96 10.98
C ALA A 239 3.53 13.02 9.86
N GLY A 240 4.20 13.54 8.85
CA GLY A 240 4.63 12.78 7.67
C GLY A 240 6.12 12.67 7.50
N THR A 241 6.90 13.36 8.34
CA THR A 241 8.35 13.49 8.16
C THR A 241 9.09 13.00 9.39
N ILE A 242 10.08 12.15 9.17
CA ILE A 242 11.03 11.70 10.19
C ILE A 242 12.44 12.05 9.72
N GLU A 243 13.14 12.88 10.48
CA GLU A 243 14.53 13.21 10.22
C GLU A 243 15.43 12.36 11.09
N VAL A 244 16.40 11.69 10.46
CA VAL A 244 17.35 10.79 11.12
C VAL A 244 18.76 11.29 10.87
N ARG A 245 19.45 11.68 11.94
CA ARG A 245 20.87 12.03 11.90
C ARG A 245 21.71 10.79 11.66
N VAL A 246 22.64 10.85 10.72
CA VAL A 246 23.55 9.73 10.41
C VAL A 246 24.59 9.63 11.53
N PRO A 247 24.63 8.53 12.30
CA PRO A 247 25.66 8.31 13.31
C PRO A 247 27.06 8.24 12.69
N GLU A 248 28.08 8.62 13.43
CA GLU A 248 29.47 8.66 12.94
C GLU A 248 29.94 7.33 12.35
N ARG A 249 29.56 6.21 12.96
CA ARG A 249 29.88 4.86 12.48
C ARG A 249 29.33 4.52 11.07
N PHE A 250 28.35 5.27 10.58
CA PHE A 250 27.73 5.11 9.28
C PHE A 250 28.09 6.22 8.28
N LEU A 251 28.94 7.17 8.65
CA LEU A 251 29.44 8.17 7.72
C LEU A 251 30.21 7.49 6.59
N GLY A 252 29.83 7.78 5.34
CA GLY A 252 30.35 7.11 4.15
C GLY A 252 29.71 5.74 3.86
N ASN A 253 28.87 5.21 4.75
CA ASN A 253 28.10 3.97 4.56
C ASN A 253 26.61 4.19 4.88
N THR A 254 26.02 5.24 4.31
CA THR A 254 24.60 5.60 4.53
C THR A 254 23.65 4.51 4.02
N VAL A 255 24.08 3.75 2.98
CA VAL A 255 23.30 2.62 2.45
C VAL A 255 23.13 1.54 3.52
N GLY A 256 24.19 1.22 4.28
CA GLY A 256 24.10 0.26 5.38
C GLY A 256 23.16 0.71 6.51
N LEU A 257 23.17 2.01 6.82
CA LEU A 257 22.21 2.60 7.78
C LEU A 257 20.77 2.45 7.28
N VAL A 258 20.52 2.80 6.02
CA VAL A 258 19.18 2.70 5.42
C VAL A 258 18.68 1.26 5.43
N ALA A 259 19.49 0.32 4.99
CA ALA A 259 19.11 -1.11 4.99
C ALA A 259 18.75 -1.62 6.38
N PHE A 260 19.46 -1.15 7.42
CA PHE A 260 19.14 -1.46 8.81
C PHE A 260 17.80 -0.83 9.23
N LEU A 261 17.60 0.47 8.97
CA LEU A 261 16.40 1.20 9.35
C LEU A 261 15.15 0.67 8.62
N GLU A 262 15.25 0.39 7.33
CA GLU A 262 14.16 -0.16 6.52
C GLU A 262 13.67 -1.52 7.00
N GLY A 263 14.52 -2.28 7.69
CA GLY A 263 14.18 -3.59 8.25
C GLY A 263 13.48 -3.52 9.60
N LEU A 264 13.40 -2.36 10.26
CA LEU A 264 12.74 -2.22 11.56
C LEU A 264 11.23 -2.31 11.43
N ASP A 265 10.62 -3.04 12.36
CA ASP A 265 9.18 -3.24 12.44
C ASP A 265 8.54 -2.15 13.30
N VAL A 266 7.52 -1.50 12.77
CA VAL A 266 6.73 -0.45 13.42
C VAL A 266 5.26 -0.82 13.35
N ALA A 267 4.52 -0.66 14.44
CA ALA A 267 3.06 -0.80 14.44
C ALA A 267 2.41 0.51 13.97
N PRO A 268 1.90 0.57 12.71
CA PRO A 268 1.23 1.78 12.24
C PRO A 268 -0.07 2.01 12.98
N ASP A 269 -0.42 3.26 13.20
CA ASP A 269 -1.76 3.63 13.60
C ASP A 269 -2.61 3.84 12.36
N THR A 270 -3.71 3.12 12.26
CA THR A 270 -4.60 3.20 11.11
C THR A 270 -5.91 3.84 11.52
N MET A 271 -6.31 4.89 10.80
CA MET A 271 -7.63 5.49 10.99
C MET A 271 -8.73 4.45 10.80
N ALA A 272 -9.72 4.48 11.67
CA ALA A 272 -10.88 3.65 11.51
C ALA A 272 -11.61 4.05 10.22
N LYS A 273 -11.78 3.08 9.28
CA LYS A 273 -12.37 3.32 7.97
C LYS A 273 -13.35 2.22 7.59
N VAL A 274 -14.48 2.61 7.02
CA VAL A 274 -15.48 1.72 6.42
C VAL A 274 -15.58 2.07 4.94
N VAL A 275 -15.36 1.08 4.07
CA VAL A 275 -15.49 1.22 2.62
C VAL A 275 -16.65 0.36 2.15
N ILE A 276 -17.60 0.96 1.43
CA ILE A 276 -18.78 0.26 0.90
C ILE A 276 -18.81 0.38 -0.61
N ASN A 277 -18.87 -0.77 -1.29
CA ASN A 277 -19.11 -0.78 -2.73
C ASN A 277 -20.63 -0.88 -2.99
N GLU A 278 -21.20 0.21 -3.54
CA GLU A 278 -22.65 0.30 -3.80
C GLU A 278 -23.14 -0.74 -4.79
N ARG A 279 -22.33 -1.08 -5.82
CA ARG A 279 -22.72 -2.00 -6.87
C ARG A 279 -22.75 -3.46 -6.41
N THR A 280 -21.82 -3.86 -5.55
CA THR A 280 -21.65 -5.25 -5.11
C THR A 280 -22.20 -5.51 -3.71
N GLY A 281 -22.47 -4.46 -2.93
CA GLY A 281 -22.84 -4.56 -1.51
C GLY A 281 -21.70 -5.01 -0.60
N THR A 282 -20.45 -4.98 -1.11
CA THR A 282 -19.29 -5.38 -0.32
C THR A 282 -18.96 -4.30 0.69
N VAL A 283 -18.90 -4.66 1.98
CA VAL A 283 -18.47 -3.79 3.07
C VAL A 283 -17.13 -4.25 3.58
N VAL A 284 -16.13 -3.36 3.51
CA VAL A 284 -14.79 -3.56 4.07
C VAL A 284 -14.61 -2.61 5.24
N MET A 285 -14.17 -3.11 6.38
CA MET A 285 -14.02 -2.30 7.59
C MET A 285 -12.69 -2.57 8.27
N GLY A 286 -12.12 -1.50 8.80
CA GLY A 286 -10.95 -1.56 9.68
C GLY A 286 -11.32 -2.15 11.04
N GLU A 287 -10.32 -2.60 11.78
CA GLU A 287 -10.51 -3.24 13.08
C GLU A 287 -10.95 -2.27 14.17
N ASN A 288 -10.49 -1.02 14.10
CA ASN A 288 -10.73 0.01 15.11
C ASN A 288 -12.07 0.74 14.94
N VAL A 289 -12.94 0.26 14.03
CA VAL A 289 -14.22 0.89 13.78
C VAL A 289 -15.20 0.58 14.90
N LYS A 290 -15.71 1.64 15.56
CA LYS A 290 -16.68 1.56 16.66
C LYS A 290 -17.96 2.30 16.31
N ILE A 291 -19.09 1.82 16.85
CA ILE A 291 -20.38 2.50 16.77
C ILE A 291 -20.83 2.84 18.19
N SER A 292 -21.19 4.09 18.40
CA SER A 292 -21.77 4.55 19.66
C SER A 292 -23.25 4.15 19.73
N THR A 293 -23.84 4.26 20.93
CA THR A 293 -25.25 4.01 21.18
C THR A 293 -26.15 4.82 20.23
N LEU A 294 -27.03 4.13 19.52
CA LEU A 294 -27.84 4.71 18.47
C LEU A 294 -29.14 3.91 18.29
N ALA A 295 -30.23 4.59 17.92
CA ALA A 295 -31.44 3.98 17.40
C ALA A 295 -31.74 4.53 16.00
N ILE A 296 -31.95 3.65 15.04
CA ILE A 296 -32.26 3.96 13.64
C ILE A 296 -33.54 3.23 13.24
N ALA A 297 -34.46 3.94 12.58
CA ALA A 297 -35.55 3.35 11.84
C ALA A 297 -35.36 3.66 10.34
N HIS A 298 -35.36 2.62 9.51
CA HIS A 298 -35.26 2.74 8.05
C HIS A 298 -36.29 1.83 7.39
N GLY A 299 -37.32 2.45 6.75
CA GLY A 299 -38.46 1.69 6.21
C GLY A 299 -39.23 0.98 7.32
N ASN A 300 -39.35 -0.34 7.23
CA ASN A 300 -39.96 -1.22 8.23
C ASN A 300 -38.93 -1.80 9.24
N LEU A 301 -37.69 -1.37 9.17
CA LEU A 301 -36.60 -1.86 10.02
C LEU A 301 -36.31 -0.88 11.15
N SER A 302 -36.26 -1.37 12.37
CA SER A 302 -35.83 -0.62 13.56
C SER A 302 -34.57 -1.26 14.15
N ILE A 303 -33.52 -0.46 14.30
CA ILE A 303 -32.22 -0.90 14.84
C ILE A 303 -31.91 -0.08 16.08
N VAL A 304 -31.68 -0.74 17.21
CA VAL A 304 -31.29 -0.10 18.47
C VAL A 304 -29.97 -0.70 18.94
N ILE A 305 -28.97 0.16 19.08
CA ILE A 305 -27.64 -0.21 19.63
C ILE A 305 -27.55 0.44 21.02
N ARG A 306 -27.33 -0.35 22.06
CA ARG A 306 -27.15 0.11 23.44
C ARG A 306 -25.82 -0.35 23.97
N GLU A 307 -25.15 0.54 24.66
CA GLU A 307 -23.94 0.22 25.40
C GLU A 307 -24.29 0.11 26.89
N SER A 308 -24.03 -1.04 27.51
CA SER A 308 -24.21 -1.28 28.92
C SER A 308 -22.92 -1.71 29.57
N LEU A 309 -22.67 -1.21 30.79
CA LEU A 309 -21.52 -1.61 31.60
C LEU A 309 -21.92 -2.80 32.47
N ASN A 310 -21.40 -3.97 32.23
CA ASN A 310 -21.51 -5.09 33.14
C ASN A 310 -20.43 -4.95 34.23
N VAL A 311 -20.86 -4.66 35.45
CA VAL A 311 -19.98 -4.59 36.61
C VAL A 311 -20.02 -5.93 37.32
N SER A 312 -18.94 -6.70 37.19
CA SER A 312 -18.75 -7.90 38.00
C SER A 312 -18.19 -7.49 39.37
N GLN A 313 -19.02 -7.53 40.38
CA GLN A 313 -18.60 -7.32 41.77
C GLN A 313 -18.22 -8.67 42.42
N PRO A 314 -17.06 -8.74 43.06
CA PRO A 314 -16.72 -9.89 43.92
C PRO A 314 -17.73 -10.05 45.06
N LEU A 315 -17.93 -11.28 45.52
CA LEU A 315 -18.75 -11.54 46.68
C LEU A 315 -18.17 -10.81 47.91
N PRO A 316 -19.05 -10.38 48.88
CA PRO A 316 -18.57 -9.76 50.10
C PRO A 316 -17.53 -10.65 50.79
N PHE A 317 -16.39 -10.05 51.20
CA PHE A 317 -15.21 -10.71 51.82
C PHE A 317 -14.32 -11.57 50.88
N SER A 318 -14.38 -11.40 49.57
CA SER A 318 -13.38 -11.95 48.62
C SER A 318 -12.36 -10.88 48.23
N GLU A 319 -11.09 -11.26 48.02
CA GLU A 319 -9.99 -10.38 47.58
C GLU A 319 -10.00 -10.16 46.05
N GLY A 320 -11.16 -9.98 45.43
CA GLY A 320 -11.28 -9.73 43.99
C GLY A 320 -11.43 -8.23 43.68
N GLU A 321 -10.90 -7.81 42.53
CA GLU A 321 -11.10 -6.44 42.04
C GLU A 321 -12.38 -6.35 41.22
N THR A 322 -13.09 -5.19 41.32
CA THR A 322 -14.26 -4.89 40.51
C THR A 322 -13.82 -4.61 39.08
N VAL A 323 -14.23 -5.46 38.13
CA VAL A 323 -13.96 -5.28 36.70
C VAL A 323 -15.22 -4.81 36.00
N ALA A 324 -15.18 -3.62 35.38
CA ALA A 324 -16.26 -3.11 34.52
C ALA A 324 -15.90 -3.47 33.06
N THR A 325 -16.68 -4.36 32.45
CA THR A 325 -16.56 -4.69 31.03
C THR A 325 -17.69 -4.01 30.25
N PRO A 326 -17.39 -3.23 29.19
CA PRO A 326 -18.42 -2.67 28.33
C PRO A 326 -19.15 -3.81 27.59
N ASN A 327 -20.47 -3.79 27.64
CA ASN A 327 -21.33 -4.72 26.93
C ASN A 327 -22.26 -3.92 26.00
N THR A 328 -22.26 -4.24 24.70
CA THR A 328 -23.08 -3.53 23.70
C THR A 328 -24.19 -4.48 23.21
N GLU A 329 -25.43 -4.07 23.31
CA GLU A 329 -26.61 -4.81 22.87
C GLU A 329 -27.17 -4.19 21.60
N ILE A 330 -27.39 -5.00 20.55
CA ILE A 330 -28.11 -4.58 19.33
C ILE A 330 -29.44 -5.33 19.27
N ALA A 331 -30.53 -4.57 19.21
CA ALA A 331 -31.84 -5.10 18.88
C ALA A 331 -32.23 -4.61 17.49
N VAL A 332 -32.64 -5.53 16.61
CA VAL A 332 -33.16 -5.25 15.27
C VAL A 332 -34.59 -5.81 15.19
N GLU A 333 -35.57 -4.95 14.92
CA GLU A 333 -36.96 -5.36 14.71
C GLU A 333 -37.34 -5.13 13.24
N GLU A 334 -37.82 -6.18 12.57
CA GLU A 334 -38.49 -6.12 11.28
C GLU A 334 -39.99 -6.40 11.51
N GLY A 335 -40.86 -5.58 10.95
CA GLY A 335 -42.32 -5.60 11.21
C GLY A 335 -42.94 -6.99 11.28
N GLN A 336 -43.44 -7.36 12.45
CA GLN A 336 -43.94 -8.63 12.98
C GLN A 336 -42.87 -9.67 13.38
N ASN A 337 -42.31 -9.46 14.62
CA ASN A 337 -41.77 -10.47 15.51
C ASN A 337 -40.50 -11.26 15.07
N ARG A 338 -39.37 -10.59 14.93
CA ARG A 338 -38.08 -11.25 15.25
C ARG A 338 -37.10 -10.24 15.85
N LEU A 339 -37.02 -10.25 17.18
CA LEU A 339 -35.95 -9.64 17.95
C LEU A 339 -34.73 -10.54 17.84
N MET A 340 -33.68 -10.05 17.27
CA MET A 340 -32.36 -10.68 17.33
C MET A 340 -31.50 -9.87 18.30
N VAL A 341 -31.35 -10.37 19.51
CA VAL A 341 -30.46 -9.78 20.53
C VAL A 341 -29.07 -10.37 20.33
N LEU A 342 -28.10 -9.53 20.04
CA LEU A 342 -26.69 -9.91 19.98
C LEU A 342 -25.98 -9.38 21.24
N GLU A 343 -25.44 -10.31 22.04
CA GLU A 343 -24.72 -10.01 23.27
C GLU A 343 -23.29 -9.58 23.02
N SER A 344 -22.89 -8.52 23.71
CA SER A 344 -21.56 -7.99 24.04
C SER A 344 -20.59 -7.56 22.92
N GLY A 345 -20.24 -6.28 22.94
CA GLY A 345 -19.09 -5.71 22.21
C GLY A 345 -19.26 -5.72 20.69
N VAL A 346 -20.41 -5.28 20.20
CA VAL A 346 -20.75 -5.42 18.78
C VAL A 346 -19.82 -4.57 17.93
N SER A 347 -18.98 -5.27 17.18
CA SER A 347 -18.24 -4.69 16.08
C SER A 347 -19.22 -4.39 14.93
N ILE A 348 -18.94 -3.38 14.11
CA ILE A 348 -19.67 -3.16 12.85
C ILE A 348 -19.82 -4.46 12.05
N ARG A 349 -18.88 -5.39 12.17
CA ARG A 349 -18.92 -6.72 11.54
C ARG A 349 -20.18 -7.48 11.91
N ASP A 350 -20.58 -7.43 13.16
CA ASP A 350 -21.76 -8.16 13.64
C ASP A 350 -23.05 -7.46 13.20
N LEU A 351 -23.05 -6.12 13.17
CA LEU A 351 -24.14 -5.34 12.57
C LEU A 351 -24.32 -5.71 11.08
N VAL A 352 -23.23 -5.71 10.29
CA VAL A 352 -23.29 -6.07 8.87
C VAL A 352 -23.75 -7.52 8.68
N LYS A 353 -23.31 -8.46 9.51
CA LYS A 353 -23.78 -9.85 9.46
C LYS A 353 -25.28 -9.93 9.75
N ALA A 354 -25.76 -9.20 10.75
CA ALA A 354 -27.18 -9.17 11.10
C ALA A 354 -28.01 -8.58 9.96
N LEU A 355 -27.57 -7.45 9.38
CA LEU A 355 -28.25 -6.80 8.25
C LEU A 355 -28.26 -7.69 6.99
N ASN A 356 -27.16 -8.37 6.69
CA ASN A 356 -27.09 -9.33 5.58
C ASN A 356 -27.99 -10.55 5.82
N ALA A 357 -28.08 -11.04 7.05
CA ALA A 357 -28.96 -12.17 7.41
C ALA A 357 -30.44 -11.83 7.22
N LEU A 358 -30.80 -10.54 7.33
CA LEU A 358 -32.15 -10.01 7.08
C LEU A 358 -32.43 -9.78 5.59
N GLY A 359 -31.41 -9.98 4.71
CA GLY A 359 -31.58 -9.82 3.26
C GLY A 359 -31.69 -8.36 2.81
N ILE A 360 -31.13 -7.42 3.56
CA ILE A 360 -31.20 -5.99 3.25
C ILE A 360 -30.42 -5.71 1.94
N SER A 361 -30.99 -4.83 1.11
CA SER A 361 -30.35 -4.49 -0.15
C SER A 361 -29.06 -3.70 0.06
N PRO A 362 -28.05 -3.79 -0.86
CA PRO A 362 -26.83 -2.98 -0.78
C PRO A 362 -27.08 -1.47 -0.66
N ARG A 363 -28.11 -0.95 -1.30
CA ARG A 363 -28.50 0.46 -1.21
C ARG A 363 -29.00 0.85 0.17
N ASP A 364 -29.80 0.01 0.79
CA ASP A 364 -30.30 0.25 2.14
C ASP A 364 -29.17 0.19 3.16
N LEU A 365 -28.19 -0.73 2.99
CA LEU A 365 -26.97 -0.76 3.78
C LEU A 365 -26.21 0.57 3.71
N VAL A 366 -26.00 1.09 2.49
CA VAL A 366 -25.34 2.40 2.30
C VAL A 366 -26.12 3.50 3.03
N ALA A 367 -27.45 3.55 2.87
CA ALA A 367 -28.31 4.55 3.49
C ALA A 367 -28.25 4.48 5.04
N ILE A 368 -28.27 3.26 5.60
CA ILE A 368 -28.14 3.03 7.04
C ILE A 368 -26.77 3.52 7.55
N PHE A 369 -25.66 3.17 6.89
CA PHE A 369 -24.34 3.63 7.30
C PHE A 369 -24.16 5.14 7.16
N GLN A 370 -24.71 5.75 6.13
CA GLN A 370 -24.74 7.21 5.97
C GLN A 370 -25.53 7.88 7.11
N ALA A 371 -26.68 7.32 7.48
CA ALA A 371 -27.47 7.83 8.60
C ALA A 371 -26.73 7.70 9.93
N ILE A 372 -26.07 6.55 10.19
CA ILE A 372 -25.24 6.34 11.38
C ILE A 372 -24.08 7.36 11.42
N LYS A 373 -23.45 7.63 10.27
CA LYS A 373 -22.36 8.61 10.16
C LYS A 373 -22.89 10.03 10.38
N ALA A 374 -24.00 10.39 9.76
CA ALA A 374 -24.64 11.70 9.91
C ALA A 374 -25.11 11.97 11.36
N ALA A 375 -25.55 10.92 12.06
CA ALA A 375 -25.89 10.99 13.49
C ALA A 375 -24.65 11.09 14.41
N GLY A 376 -23.42 11.03 13.87
CA GLY A 376 -22.18 11.07 14.65
C GLY A 376 -21.89 9.80 15.44
N ALA A 377 -22.67 8.74 15.25
CA ALA A 377 -22.49 7.48 15.97
C ALA A 377 -21.41 6.58 15.36
N LEU A 378 -21.06 6.74 14.10
CA LEU A 378 -19.95 6.03 13.47
C LEU A 378 -18.62 6.75 13.73
N GLN A 379 -17.77 6.16 14.57
CA GLN A 379 -16.43 6.65 14.88
C GLN A 379 -15.43 6.13 13.83
N ALA A 380 -15.68 6.42 12.55
CA ALA A 380 -14.84 6.03 11.43
C ALA A 380 -15.10 6.94 10.23
N GLU A 381 -14.16 6.96 9.30
CA GLU A 381 -14.38 7.51 7.97
C GLU A 381 -15.24 6.55 7.14
N LEU A 382 -16.23 7.08 6.43
CA LEU A 382 -17.10 6.31 5.53
C LEU A 382 -16.76 6.69 4.08
N GLU A 383 -16.31 5.72 3.29
CA GLU A 383 -16.04 5.88 1.86
C GLU A 383 -16.97 4.95 1.05
N ILE A 384 -17.56 5.48 -0.01
CA ILE A 384 -18.45 4.75 -0.92
C ILE A 384 -17.77 4.70 -2.29
N ILE A 385 -17.67 3.49 -2.87
CA ILE A 385 -16.99 3.23 -4.16
C ILE A 385 -17.89 2.44 -5.13
#